data_900849f7e4bf738350862da7e4938d2e
#
_entry.id   900849f7e4bf738350862da7e4938d2e
#
_cell.length_a   1.000
_cell.length_b   1.000
_cell.length_c   1.000
_cell.angle_alpha   90.00
_cell.angle_beta   90.00
_cell.angle_gamma   90.00
#
_symmetry.space_group_name_H-M   'P 1'
#
loop_
_entity.id
_entity.type
_entity.pdbx_description
1 polymer ?
#
loop_
_entity_poly.entity_id
_entity_poly.type
_entity_poly.pdbx_seq_one_letter_code
_entity_poly.pdbx_strand_id
1 'polypeptide(L)'
;MKKSISLLLLSLLMITPSCQKTKEAANEYNIVPKPNQILPQEGRFELNNKVCLVVPSDAPEVKSIAASLAEQLKLTAGISLKEAESADGKTAISFVVQEGMPKEGYKLSVTPSLITLTASQPNGFFYGVQTLYQLLPPAIYGKQLDKKADWSVPAVEIEDSPRFVHRGLMLDVCRHYVPIDYIYKFIDLLAMNKMNVFHWHLTDDQGWRIEIKKYPKLTEIGSKREKTLVDYYYVNYPQIFDGKEHGGYYTQEQIKDVVAYAASKYINVVPEIEMPGHALAALAAYPELSCDSTQTYKVSPTWGVFEQVFCPSETTFKFFEGVMDEVIELFPSEYIHIGGDECPKTAWKNSAFCQQLIRQLGLKDDTTPSKIDGIKHSKEDKLQSYFVTRMEKYLNSKGKNIIGWDEILEGGLAPNATVMSWRGVEGGMNAAKAGHNAIMTPNPYVYLDYYQEEPEIAPTTIGGYNTLKKTYSYNPVPDDADELAKKHIIGIQGNIWREYMQTSERTDYQAFPRA
;
A
#
# COMPACT_ATOMS: atom_id res chain seq x y z
N MET A 1 -36.53 66.53 -66.30
CA MET A 1 -35.62 65.37 -66.22
C MET A 1 -35.59 64.93 -64.75
N LYS A 2 -36.41 63.97 -64.34
CA LYS A 2 -36.43 63.44 -63.00
C LYS A 2 -35.98 62.01 -63.11
N LYS A 3 -34.79 61.63 -62.49
CA LYS A 3 -34.32 60.29 -62.43
C LYS A 3 -34.88 59.61 -61.15
N SER A 4 -35.64 58.57 -61.37
CA SER A 4 -36.10 57.67 -60.31
C SER A 4 -35.02 56.72 -59.96
N ILE A 5 -34.69 56.66 -58.65
CA ILE A 5 -33.80 55.69 -58.08
C ILE A 5 -34.66 54.63 -57.39
N SER A 6 -34.65 53.40 -57.93
CA SER A 6 -35.24 52.20 -57.28
C SER A 6 -34.36 51.71 -56.19
N LEU A 7 -34.87 51.69 -54.95
CA LEU A 7 -34.20 51.14 -53.78
C LEU A 7 -34.54 49.64 -53.72
N LEU A 8 -33.50 48.79 -53.92
CA LEU A 8 -33.58 47.34 -53.73
C LEU A 8 -33.33 47.07 -52.27
N LEU A 9 -34.34 46.68 -51.49
CA LEU A 9 -34.14 46.21 -50.12
C LEU A 9 -33.57 44.76 -50.15
N LEU A 10 -32.31 44.61 -49.82
CA LEU A 10 -31.67 43.32 -49.60
C LEU A 10 -31.88 42.93 -48.12
N SER A 11 -32.82 42.01 -47.84
CA SER A 11 -33.02 41.46 -46.51
C SER A 11 -31.86 40.51 -46.18
N LEU A 12 -30.91 41.01 -45.39
CA LEU A 12 -29.80 40.22 -44.82
C LEU A 12 -30.37 39.40 -43.64
N LEU A 13 -30.63 38.11 -43.83
CA LEU A 13 -30.85 37.17 -42.71
C LEU A 13 -29.55 37.06 -41.92
N MET A 14 -29.50 37.75 -40.79
CA MET A 14 -28.45 37.50 -39.78
C MET A 14 -28.73 36.14 -39.12
N ILE A 15 -28.06 35.10 -39.56
CA ILE A 15 -27.90 33.87 -38.81
C ILE A 15 -26.96 34.19 -37.64
N THR A 16 -27.51 34.52 -36.49
CA THR A 16 -26.75 34.56 -35.26
C THR A 16 -26.35 33.14 -34.92
N PRO A 17 -25.04 32.81 -34.87
CA PRO A 17 -24.66 31.54 -34.28
C PRO A 17 -25.06 31.62 -32.81
N SER A 18 -26.06 30.83 -32.44
CA SER A 18 -26.37 30.54 -31.06
C SER A 18 -25.14 29.84 -30.46
N CYS A 19 -24.29 30.63 -29.85
CA CYS A 19 -23.25 30.12 -28.99
C CYS A 19 -23.98 29.52 -27.78
N GLN A 20 -24.47 28.28 -27.93
CA GLN A 20 -24.74 27.44 -26.77
C GLN A 20 -23.41 27.37 -26.03
N LYS A 21 -23.25 28.19 -24.97
CA LYS A 21 -22.34 27.87 -23.90
C LYS A 21 -22.72 26.46 -23.47
N THR A 22 -21.99 25.47 -23.96
CA THR A 22 -21.85 24.21 -23.26
C THR A 22 -21.36 24.63 -21.88
N LYS A 23 -22.28 24.67 -20.88
CA LYS A 23 -21.86 24.55 -19.50
C LYS A 23 -20.88 23.37 -19.55
N GLU A 24 -19.60 23.61 -19.25
CA GLU A 24 -18.72 22.53 -18.85
C GLU A 24 -19.53 21.78 -17.80
N ALA A 25 -19.98 20.58 -18.15
CA ALA A 25 -20.65 19.69 -17.23
C ALA A 25 -19.69 19.59 -16.05
N ALA A 26 -20.09 20.14 -14.92
CA ALA A 26 -19.33 20.02 -13.69
C ALA A 26 -18.94 18.56 -13.63
N ASN A 27 -17.65 18.28 -13.39
CA ASN A 27 -17.07 16.95 -13.55
C ASN A 27 -17.76 16.00 -12.57
N GLU A 28 -18.91 15.44 -12.97
CA GLU A 28 -19.74 14.55 -12.14
C GLU A 28 -19.07 13.19 -11.91
N TYR A 29 -17.98 12.93 -12.65
CA TYR A 29 -17.28 11.66 -12.66
C TYR A 29 -15.90 11.78 -12.02
N ASN A 30 -15.85 12.31 -10.78
CA ASN A 30 -14.62 12.44 -9.99
C ASN A 30 -14.22 11.10 -9.36
N ILE A 31 -13.80 10.15 -10.17
CA ILE A 31 -13.41 8.80 -9.73
C ILE A 31 -11.90 8.72 -9.55
N VAL A 32 -11.47 8.25 -8.39
CA VAL A 32 -10.05 8.04 -8.04
C VAL A 32 -9.85 6.59 -7.57
N PRO A 33 -8.91 5.84 -8.17
CA PRO A 33 -8.12 6.16 -9.36
C PRO A 33 -9.02 6.32 -10.60
N LYS A 34 -8.53 7.14 -11.56
CA LYS A 34 -9.27 7.38 -12.81
C LYS A 34 -9.40 6.08 -13.59
N PRO A 35 -10.61 5.65 -13.96
CA PRO A 35 -10.82 4.47 -14.78
C PRO A 35 -10.19 4.59 -16.17
N ASN A 36 -9.88 3.44 -16.78
CA ASN A 36 -9.32 3.38 -18.13
C ASN A 36 -10.23 4.03 -19.18
N GLN A 37 -11.55 3.85 -19.02
CA GLN A 37 -12.54 4.48 -19.90
C GLN A 37 -13.74 4.97 -19.09
N ILE A 38 -14.19 6.19 -19.39
CA ILE A 38 -15.41 6.80 -18.89
C ILE A 38 -16.13 7.44 -20.08
N LEU A 39 -17.35 7.01 -20.36
CA LEU A 39 -18.21 7.54 -21.42
C LEU A 39 -19.51 8.05 -20.78
N PRO A 40 -19.64 9.37 -20.55
CA PRO A 40 -20.87 9.97 -20.05
C PRO A 40 -22.08 9.64 -20.91
N GLN A 41 -23.23 9.41 -20.27
CA GLN A 41 -24.50 9.13 -20.91
C GLN A 41 -25.56 10.14 -20.41
N GLU A 42 -26.69 10.23 -21.10
CA GLU A 42 -27.79 11.12 -20.68
C GLU A 42 -28.66 10.46 -19.59
N GLY A 43 -29.03 11.26 -18.58
CA GLY A 43 -29.94 10.85 -17.52
C GLY A 43 -29.25 10.43 -16.23
N ARG A 44 -30.05 9.97 -15.29
CA ARG A 44 -29.61 9.52 -13.95
C ARG A 44 -30.44 8.31 -13.53
N PHE A 45 -29.81 7.42 -12.76
CA PHE A 45 -30.49 6.29 -12.11
C PHE A 45 -30.91 6.71 -10.70
N GLU A 46 -32.23 6.68 -10.44
CA GLU A 46 -32.77 7.05 -9.12
C GLU A 46 -32.85 5.85 -8.18
N LEU A 47 -32.11 5.91 -7.07
CA LEU A 47 -32.16 4.90 -6.03
C LEU A 47 -33.39 5.10 -5.13
N ASN A 48 -34.20 4.07 -4.98
CA ASN A 48 -35.37 4.06 -4.11
C ASN A 48 -35.77 2.60 -3.75
N ASN A 49 -36.77 2.43 -2.89
CA ASN A 49 -37.27 1.11 -2.45
C ASN A 49 -37.94 0.24 -3.53
N LYS A 50 -38.10 0.75 -4.78
CA LYS A 50 -38.60 -0.05 -5.91
C LYS A 50 -37.48 -0.72 -6.70
N VAL A 51 -36.24 -0.32 -6.47
CA VAL A 51 -35.07 -0.89 -7.15
C VAL A 51 -34.88 -2.34 -6.71
N CYS A 52 -34.72 -3.22 -7.71
CA CYS A 52 -34.42 -4.61 -7.48
C CYS A 52 -32.91 -4.88 -7.52
N LEU A 53 -32.48 -5.92 -6.81
CA LEU A 53 -31.12 -6.45 -6.83
C LEU A 53 -31.15 -7.81 -7.54
N VAL A 54 -30.37 -7.95 -8.61
CA VAL A 54 -30.26 -9.18 -9.40
C VAL A 54 -28.84 -9.70 -9.30
N VAL A 55 -28.67 -10.91 -8.76
CA VAL A 55 -27.35 -11.52 -8.52
C VAL A 55 -27.39 -12.96 -9.01
N PRO A 56 -26.31 -13.46 -9.69
CA PRO A 56 -26.24 -14.85 -10.11
C PRO A 56 -26.42 -15.83 -8.93
N SER A 57 -27.22 -16.87 -9.13
CA SER A 57 -27.56 -17.83 -8.07
C SER A 57 -26.39 -18.71 -7.65
N ASP A 58 -25.43 -18.94 -8.55
CA ASP A 58 -24.28 -19.84 -8.44
C ASP A 58 -22.97 -19.13 -8.07
N ALA A 59 -23.01 -17.83 -7.70
CA ALA A 59 -21.85 -17.01 -7.36
C ALA A 59 -21.92 -16.49 -5.90
N PRO A 60 -21.57 -17.29 -4.87
CA PRO A 60 -21.75 -16.93 -3.46
C PRO A 60 -20.92 -15.69 -3.04
N GLU A 61 -19.70 -15.52 -3.56
CA GLU A 61 -18.87 -14.36 -3.26
C GLU A 61 -19.47 -13.06 -3.87
N VAL A 62 -20.02 -13.14 -5.09
CA VAL A 62 -20.73 -12.01 -5.72
C VAL A 62 -21.99 -11.65 -4.94
N LYS A 63 -22.71 -12.65 -4.40
CA LYS A 63 -23.83 -12.40 -3.48
C LYS A 63 -23.41 -11.64 -2.23
N SER A 64 -22.27 -12.00 -1.63
CA SER A 64 -21.74 -11.29 -0.46
C SER A 64 -21.41 -9.84 -0.77
N ILE A 65 -20.79 -9.55 -1.93
CA ILE A 65 -20.50 -8.18 -2.38
C ILE A 65 -21.79 -7.39 -2.60
N ALA A 66 -22.77 -7.98 -3.27
CA ALA A 66 -24.06 -7.35 -3.53
C ALA A 66 -24.85 -7.09 -2.24
N ALA A 67 -24.79 -8.01 -1.28
CA ALA A 67 -25.38 -7.85 0.05
C ALA A 67 -24.74 -6.69 0.82
N SER A 68 -23.41 -6.56 0.77
CA SER A 68 -22.69 -5.43 1.39
C SER A 68 -23.12 -4.08 0.80
N LEU A 69 -23.29 -4.00 -0.53
CA LEU A 69 -23.86 -2.81 -1.19
C LEU A 69 -25.28 -2.51 -0.69
N ALA A 70 -26.14 -3.53 -0.61
CA ALA A 70 -27.51 -3.37 -0.15
C ALA A 70 -27.60 -2.91 1.32
N GLU A 71 -26.75 -3.47 2.19
CA GLU A 71 -26.64 -3.08 3.60
C GLU A 71 -26.17 -1.63 3.75
N GLN A 72 -25.17 -1.21 2.98
CA GLN A 72 -24.66 0.16 3.01
C GLN A 72 -25.71 1.18 2.54
N LEU A 73 -26.46 0.87 1.47
CA LEU A 73 -27.58 1.70 1.00
C LEU A 73 -28.72 1.75 2.03
N LYS A 74 -29.01 0.64 2.70
CA LYS A 74 -30.01 0.61 3.78
C LYS A 74 -29.57 1.48 4.96
N LEU A 75 -28.31 1.40 5.36
CA LEU A 75 -27.75 2.14 6.50
C LEU A 75 -27.76 3.66 6.23
N THR A 76 -27.27 4.08 5.05
CA THR A 76 -26.99 5.49 4.77
C THR A 76 -28.11 6.21 4.04
N ALA A 77 -28.84 5.51 3.16
CA ALA A 77 -29.93 6.06 2.37
C ALA A 77 -31.33 5.67 2.89
N GLY A 78 -31.43 4.63 3.74
CA GLY A 78 -32.70 4.03 4.12
C GLY A 78 -33.38 3.26 2.99
N ILE A 79 -32.62 2.87 1.96
CA ILE A 79 -33.11 2.17 0.78
C ILE A 79 -32.93 0.67 0.95
N SER A 80 -34.01 -0.08 0.90
CA SER A 80 -33.99 -1.54 0.97
C SER A 80 -34.20 -2.13 -0.42
N LEU A 81 -33.15 -2.71 -1.01
CA LEU A 81 -33.22 -3.38 -2.31
C LEU A 81 -33.97 -4.71 -2.17
N LYS A 82 -34.79 -5.07 -3.17
CA LYS A 82 -35.51 -6.34 -3.21
C LYS A 82 -34.82 -7.28 -4.19
N GLU A 83 -34.52 -8.50 -3.74
CA GLU A 83 -34.00 -9.52 -4.66
C GLU A 83 -35.00 -9.84 -5.78
N ALA A 84 -34.47 -10.08 -6.98
CA ALA A 84 -35.23 -10.49 -8.15
C ALA A 84 -34.41 -11.45 -9.01
N GLU A 85 -35.09 -12.37 -9.70
CA GLU A 85 -34.43 -13.36 -10.58
C GLU A 85 -33.95 -12.73 -11.90
N SER A 86 -34.64 -11.66 -12.36
CA SER A 86 -34.33 -10.97 -13.62
C SER A 86 -34.57 -9.47 -13.48
N ALA A 87 -33.84 -8.69 -14.26
CA ALA A 87 -34.00 -7.24 -14.41
C ALA A 87 -35.10 -6.84 -15.43
N ASP A 88 -35.67 -7.81 -16.14
CA ASP A 88 -36.64 -7.53 -17.24
C ASP A 88 -37.83 -6.71 -16.77
N GLY A 89 -38.01 -5.55 -17.39
CA GLY A 89 -39.12 -4.62 -17.08
C GLY A 89 -39.06 -3.96 -15.70
N LYS A 90 -37.89 -4.05 -15.00
CA LYS A 90 -37.70 -3.49 -13.65
C LYS A 90 -36.58 -2.45 -13.63
N THR A 91 -36.68 -1.52 -12.68
CA THR A 91 -35.52 -0.72 -12.27
C THR A 91 -34.67 -1.58 -11.36
N ALA A 92 -33.37 -1.83 -11.72
CA ALA A 92 -32.56 -2.81 -11.04
C ALA A 92 -31.08 -2.44 -11.00
N ILE A 93 -30.38 -3.05 -10.01
CA ILE A 93 -28.92 -3.20 -9.98
C ILE A 93 -28.65 -4.67 -10.26
N SER A 94 -27.91 -4.96 -11.34
CA SER A 94 -27.66 -6.33 -11.82
C SER A 94 -26.17 -6.64 -11.82
N PHE A 95 -25.81 -7.79 -11.26
CA PHE A 95 -24.45 -8.33 -11.29
C PHE A 95 -24.39 -9.43 -12.35
N VAL A 96 -23.44 -9.34 -13.28
CA VAL A 96 -23.32 -10.25 -14.43
C VAL A 96 -21.91 -10.83 -14.47
N VAL A 97 -21.79 -12.16 -14.37
CA VAL A 97 -20.50 -12.84 -14.56
C VAL A 97 -20.26 -12.99 -16.06
N GLN A 98 -19.10 -12.50 -16.51
CA GLN A 98 -18.65 -12.61 -17.90
C GLN A 98 -17.22 -13.15 -17.93
N GLU A 99 -17.04 -14.37 -18.44
CA GLU A 99 -15.72 -14.96 -18.62
C GLU A 99 -14.84 -14.16 -19.61
N GLY A 100 -13.52 -14.30 -19.47
CA GLY A 100 -12.54 -13.71 -20.38
C GLY A 100 -12.19 -12.24 -20.10
N MET A 101 -12.80 -11.61 -19.10
CA MET A 101 -12.36 -10.29 -18.63
C MET A 101 -11.08 -10.38 -17.79
N PRO A 102 -10.27 -9.30 -17.68
CA PRO A 102 -9.14 -9.26 -16.75
C PRO A 102 -9.56 -9.64 -15.32
N LYS A 103 -8.69 -10.36 -14.60
CA LYS A 103 -8.99 -10.90 -13.27
C LYS A 103 -9.58 -9.86 -12.29
N GLU A 104 -9.06 -8.64 -12.30
CA GLU A 104 -9.50 -7.54 -11.44
C GLU A 104 -10.28 -6.46 -12.23
N GLY A 105 -10.62 -6.74 -13.49
CA GLY A 105 -11.37 -5.84 -14.37
C GLY A 105 -12.88 -5.88 -14.14
N TYR A 106 -13.53 -4.77 -14.46
CA TYR A 106 -14.98 -4.64 -14.41
C TYR A 106 -15.49 -3.69 -15.50
N LYS A 107 -16.79 -3.84 -15.82
CA LYS A 107 -17.59 -2.87 -16.58
C LYS A 107 -18.76 -2.44 -15.72
N LEU A 108 -19.01 -1.13 -15.67
CA LEU A 108 -20.15 -0.54 -14.98
C LEU A 108 -20.94 0.29 -15.98
N SER A 109 -22.16 -0.17 -16.29
CA SER A 109 -23.12 0.53 -17.14
C SER A 109 -24.23 1.08 -16.27
N VAL A 110 -24.49 2.38 -16.36
CA VAL A 110 -25.58 3.07 -15.66
C VAL A 110 -26.48 3.74 -16.67
N THR A 111 -27.75 3.31 -16.70
CA THR A 111 -28.84 3.93 -17.45
C THR A 111 -29.92 4.41 -16.46
N PRO A 112 -30.92 5.20 -16.89
CA PRO A 112 -32.01 5.62 -15.99
C PRO A 112 -32.81 4.47 -15.34
N SER A 113 -32.77 3.27 -15.90
CA SER A 113 -33.56 2.12 -15.42
C SER A 113 -32.71 0.94 -14.93
N LEU A 114 -31.43 0.89 -15.27
CA LEU A 114 -30.59 -0.28 -14.98
C LEU A 114 -29.15 0.13 -14.69
N ILE A 115 -28.62 -0.35 -13.57
CA ILE A 115 -27.19 -0.42 -13.29
C ILE A 115 -26.75 -1.86 -13.54
N THR A 116 -25.78 -2.06 -14.45
CA THR A 116 -25.18 -3.37 -14.69
C THR A 116 -23.71 -3.34 -14.30
N LEU A 117 -23.31 -4.22 -13.38
CA LEU A 117 -21.93 -4.45 -13.02
C LEU A 117 -21.49 -5.81 -13.54
N THR A 118 -20.51 -5.81 -14.45
CA THR A 118 -20.01 -7.01 -15.12
C THR A 118 -18.55 -7.23 -14.77
N ALA A 119 -18.18 -8.45 -14.37
CA ALA A 119 -16.81 -8.86 -14.12
C ALA A 119 -16.65 -10.37 -14.29
N SER A 120 -15.40 -10.87 -14.37
CA SER A 120 -15.11 -12.31 -14.44
C SER A 120 -14.85 -12.93 -13.07
N GLN A 121 -14.40 -12.12 -12.10
CA GLN A 121 -13.99 -12.57 -10.77
C GLN A 121 -14.57 -11.68 -9.67
N PRO A 122 -14.70 -12.18 -8.43
CA PRO A 122 -15.28 -11.44 -7.31
C PRO A 122 -14.60 -10.10 -7.02
N ASN A 123 -13.27 -10.02 -7.10
CA ASN A 123 -12.54 -8.77 -6.89
C ASN A 123 -12.86 -7.68 -7.92
N GLY A 124 -13.13 -8.04 -9.18
CA GLY A 124 -13.64 -7.10 -10.19
C GLY A 124 -15.00 -6.50 -9.81
N PHE A 125 -15.92 -7.32 -9.30
CA PHE A 125 -17.20 -6.83 -8.77
C PHE A 125 -17.00 -5.91 -7.56
N PHE A 126 -16.09 -6.26 -6.66
CA PHE A 126 -15.77 -5.41 -5.51
C PHE A 126 -15.29 -4.02 -5.95
N TYR A 127 -14.34 -3.95 -6.89
CA TYR A 127 -13.82 -2.68 -7.41
C TYR A 127 -14.88 -1.88 -8.18
N GLY A 128 -15.76 -2.54 -8.90
CA GLY A 128 -16.89 -1.91 -9.55
C GLY A 128 -17.86 -1.29 -8.54
N VAL A 129 -18.11 -1.95 -7.40
CA VAL A 129 -18.90 -1.39 -6.29
C VAL A 129 -18.20 -0.18 -5.68
N GLN A 130 -16.86 -0.20 -5.51
CA GLN A 130 -16.12 0.99 -5.05
C GLN A 130 -16.27 2.17 -6.03
N THR A 131 -16.29 1.90 -7.33
CA THR A 131 -16.58 2.94 -8.35
C THR A 131 -18.00 3.45 -8.23
N LEU A 132 -18.98 2.57 -8.04
CA LEU A 132 -20.37 2.97 -7.83
C LEU A 132 -20.53 3.86 -6.58
N TYR A 133 -19.82 3.55 -5.50
CA TYR A 133 -19.80 4.40 -4.29
C TYR A 133 -19.27 5.81 -4.58
N GLN A 134 -18.25 5.95 -5.42
CA GLN A 134 -17.70 7.26 -5.79
C GLN A 134 -18.61 8.07 -6.72
N LEU A 135 -19.55 7.42 -7.40
CA LEU A 135 -20.61 8.08 -8.18
C LEU A 135 -21.82 8.49 -7.34
N LEU A 136 -21.93 7.97 -6.13
CA LEU A 136 -22.97 8.31 -5.15
C LEU A 136 -22.54 9.52 -4.29
N PRO A 137 -23.46 10.16 -3.58
CA PRO A 137 -23.09 11.23 -2.66
C PRO A 137 -22.16 10.70 -1.55
N PRO A 138 -21.23 11.54 -1.02
CA PRO A 138 -20.26 11.14 0.01
C PRO A 138 -20.91 10.52 1.27
N ALA A 139 -22.18 10.77 1.51
CA ALA A 139 -22.96 10.15 2.58
C ALA A 139 -22.96 8.62 2.51
N ILE A 140 -22.66 8.00 1.35
CA ILE A 140 -22.54 6.54 1.18
C ILE A 140 -21.46 5.94 2.07
N TYR A 141 -20.38 6.68 2.39
CA TYR A 141 -19.32 6.26 3.28
C TYR A 141 -19.64 6.47 4.77
N GLY A 142 -20.80 7.06 5.06
CA GLY A 142 -21.25 7.34 6.41
C GLY A 142 -21.72 6.10 7.18
N LYS A 143 -21.95 6.29 8.48
CA LYS A 143 -22.53 5.29 9.40
C LYS A 143 -23.94 5.69 9.88
N GLN A 144 -24.53 6.72 9.29
CA GLN A 144 -25.82 7.29 9.67
C GLN A 144 -26.66 7.59 8.45
N LEU A 145 -27.98 7.52 8.66
CA LEU A 145 -28.98 7.81 7.64
C LEU A 145 -28.96 9.30 7.24
N ASP A 146 -28.75 9.57 5.95
CA ASP A 146 -28.90 10.89 5.35
C ASP A 146 -30.03 10.90 4.31
N LYS A 147 -31.20 11.40 4.74
CA LYS A 147 -32.39 11.55 3.87
C LYS A 147 -32.33 12.78 2.95
N LYS A 148 -31.33 13.66 3.13
CA LYS A 148 -31.22 14.90 2.34
C LYS A 148 -30.28 14.76 1.15
N ALA A 149 -29.43 13.74 1.15
CA ALA A 149 -28.52 13.46 0.05
C ALA A 149 -29.32 13.07 -1.21
N ASP A 150 -28.79 13.45 -2.37
CA ASP A 150 -29.33 13.05 -3.68
C ASP A 150 -28.86 11.63 -4.02
N TRP A 151 -29.69 10.65 -3.67
CA TRP A 151 -29.40 9.23 -3.91
C TRP A 151 -29.67 8.86 -5.37
N SER A 152 -28.95 9.49 -6.29
CA SER A 152 -28.97 9.16 -7.71
C SER A 152 -27.56 8.99 -8.27
N VAL A 153 -27.44 8.23 -9.36
CA VAL A 153 -26.17 7.96 -10.04
C VAL A 153 -26.25 8.53 -11.46
N PRO A 154 -25.29 9.35 -11.92
CA PRO A 154 -25.29 9.83 -13.30
C PRO A 154 -25.11 8.66 -14.28
N ALA A 155 -25.80 8.71 -15.41
CA ALA A 155 -25.71 7.68 -16.43
C ALA A 155 -24.32 7.70 -17.09
N VAL A 156 -23.67 6.52 -17.19
CA VAL A 156 -22.29 6.41 -17.63
C VAL A 156 -21.96 4.96 -18.04
N GLU A 157 -21.04 4.82 -18.97
CA GLU A 157 -20.33 3.57 -19.24
C GLU A 157 -18.89 3.68 -18.75
N ILE A 158 -18.47 2.76 -17.90
CA ILE A 158 -17.10 2.67 -17.36
C ILE A 158 -16.55 1.30 -17.65
N GLU A 159 -15.33 1.27 -18.17
CA GLU A 159 -14.53 0.05 -18.27
C GLU A 159 -13.18 0.29 -17.58
N ASP A 160 -12.81 -0.60 -16.66
CA ASP A 160 -11.60 -0.43 -15.86
C ASP A 160 -10.94 -1.75 -15.53
N SER A 161 -9.64 -1.71 -15.40
CA SER A 161 -8.80 -2.79 -14.88
C SER A 161 -7.47 -2.22 -14.39
N PRO A 162 -6.88 -2.77 -13.33
CA PRO A 162 -5.62 -2.25 -12.82
C PRO A 162 -4.46 -2.50 -13.80
N ARG A 163 -3.56 -1.52 -13.88
CA ARG A 163 -2.31 -1.63 -14.64
C ARG A 163 -1.31 -2.56 -13.96
N PHE A 164 -1.29 -2.60 -12.62
CA PHE A 164 -0.33 -3.32 -11.81
C PHE A 164 -1.00 -4.34 -10.90
N VAL A 165 -0.33 -5.48 -10.70
CA VAL A 165 -0.79 -6.53 -9.79
C VAL A 165 -0.52 -6.20 -8.31
N HIS A 166 0.48 -5.34 -8.03
CA HIS A 166 0.77 -4.84 -6.69
C HIS A 166 0.44 -3.34 -6.60
N ARG A 167 -0.52 -2.99 -5.76
CA ARG A 167 -0.95 -1.62 -5.48
C ARG A 167 -1.06 -1.47 -3.98
N GLY A 168 0.04 -1.01 -3.34
CA GLY A 168 0.21 -1.11 -1.90
C GLY A 168 0.30 0.22 -1.17
N LEU A 169 -0.01 0.16 0.12
CA LEU A 169 0.43 1.13 1.13
C LEU A 169 1.10 0.39 2.27
N MET A 170 2.25 0.89 2.71
CA MET A 170 2.91 0.45 3.93
C MET A 170 2.49 1.36 5.09
N LEU A 171 2.28 0.77 6.25
CA LEU A 171 2.06 1.48 7.51
C LEU A 171 3.08 1.03 8.54
N ASP A 172 3.93 1.96 8.98
CA ASP A 172 4.83 1.79 10.10
C ASP A 172 4.04 1.86 11.42
N VAL A 173 4.04 0.77 12.17
CA VAL A 173 3.43 0.69 13.50
C VAL A 173 4.48 0.59 14.62
N CYS A 174 5.75 0.68 14.25
CA CYS A 174 6.89 0.50 15.15
C CYS A 174 7.32 1.80 15.79
N ARG A 175 7.54 2.87 14.98
CA ARG A 175 7.94 4.17 15.51
C ARG A 175 6.89 4.74 16.43
N HIS A 176 5.61 4.61 16.06
CA HIS A 176 4.48 4.80 16.97
C HIS A 176 3.46 3.68 16.81
N TYR A 177 3.11 3.04 17.94
CA TYR A 177 2.07 2.00 17.92
C TYR A 177 0.73 2.56 17.41
N VAL A 178 0.04 1.76 16.61
CA VAL A 178 -1.26 2.10 16.02
C VAL A 178 -2.35 1.27 16.67
N PRO A 179 -3.41 1.87 17.25
CA PRO A 179 -4.55 1.13 17.75
C PRO A 179 -5.21 0.27 16.68
N ILE A 180 -5.68 -0.91 17.06
CA ILE A 180 -6.26 -1.90 16.15
C ILE A 180 -7.45 -1.33 15.33
N ASP A 181 -8.26 -0.47 15.93
CA ASP A 181 -9.40 0.16 15.25
C ASP A 181 -8.97 1.03 14.05
N TYR A 182 -7.79 1.65 14.15
CA TYR A 182 -7.24 2.40 13.02
C TYR A 182 -6.75 1.48 11.90
N ILE A 183 -6.24 0.28 12.23
CA ILE A 183 -5.84 -0.71 11.22
C ILE A 183 -7.05 -1.10 10.35
N TYR A 184 -8.23 -1.33 10.95
CA TYR A 184 -9.47 -1.58 10.21
C TYR A 184 -9.84 -0.40 9.31
N LYS A 185 -9.77 0.84 9.84
CA LYS A 185 -10.00 2.06 9.04
C LYS A 185 -9.01 2.17 7.89
N PHE A 186 -7.74 1.87 8.13
CA PHE A 186 -6.70 1.93 7.10
C PHE A 186 -6.97 0.94 5.97
N ILE A 187 -7.41 -0.28 6.28
CA ILE A 187 -7.85 -1.27 5.29
C ILE A 187 -9.05 -0.76 4.49
N ASP A 188 -10.02 -0.09 5.13
CA ASP A 188 -11.15 0.53 4.42
C ASP A 188 -10.69 1.62 3.44
N LEU A 189 -9.71 2.43 3.83
CA LEU A 189 -9.13 3.46 2.97
C LEU A 189 -8.38 2.86 1.77
N LEU A 190 -7.66 1.74 1.95
CA LEU A 190 -7.05 1.00 0.84
C LEU A 190 -8.14 0.47 -0.11
N ALA A 191 -9.17 -0.17 0.43
CA ALA A 191 -10.29 -0.73 -0.34
C ALA A 191 -11.00 0.33 -1.18
N MET A 192 -11.30 1.49 -0.58
CA MET A 192 -11.93 2.64 -1.26
C MET A 192 -11.12 3.09 -2.48
N ASN A 193 -9.80 3.01 -2.41
CA ASN A 193 -8.89 3.40 -3.48
C ASN A 193 -8.46 2.22 -4.38
N LYS A 194 -9.11 1.07 -4.27
CA LYS A 194 -8.83 -0.16 -5.06
C LYS A 194 -7.40 -0.66 -4.93
N MET A 195 -6.74 -0.37 -3.81
CA MET A 195 -5.46 -0.96 -3.46
C MET A 195 -5.68 -2.39 -2.97
N ASN A 196 -4.72 -3.28 -3.26
CA ASN A 196 -4.84 -4.70 -2.96
C ASN A 196 -3.75 -5.25 -2.04
N VAL A 197 -2.85 -4.39 -1.56
CA VAL A 197 -1.79 -4.81 -0.63
C VAL A 197 -1.69 -3.84 0.54
N PHE A 198 -1.78 -4.40 1.74
CA PHE A 198 -1.42 -3.76 2.99
C PHE A 198 -0.06 -4.31 3.43
N HIS A 199 1.00 -3.50 3.33
CA HIS A 199 2.31 -3.81 3.87
C HIS A 199 2.36 -3.36 5.31
N TRP A 200 2.46 -4.30 6.25
CA TRP A 200 2.41 -4.04 7.68
C TRP A 200 3.81 -4.15 8.30
N HIS A 201 4.43 -2.99 8.56
CA HIS A 201 5.76 -2.90 9.12
C HIS A 201 5.70 -3.11 10.64
N LEU A 202 6.01 -4.35 11.09
CA LEU A 202 5.69 -4.86 12.42
C LEU A 202 6.87 -4.87 13.39
N THR A 203 8.11 -4.71 12.92
CA THR A 203 9.30 -4.76 13.78
C THR A 203 10.34 -3.73 13.36
N ASP A 204 10.92 -3.04 14.33
CA ASP A 204 11.96 -2.03 14.12
C ASP A 204 12.70 -1.74 15.45
N ASP A 205 13.71 -0.88 15.45
CA ASP A 205 14.52 -0.48 16.61
C ASP A 205 13.69 0.11 17.76
N GLN A 206 12.56 0.77 17.45
CA GLN A 206 11.72 1.47 18.41
C GLN A 206 10.56 0.64 18.92
N GLY A 207 10.40 -0.58 18.42
CA GLY A 207 9.38 -1.48 18.93
C GLY A 207 9.13 -2.73 18.07
N TRP A 208 8.94 -3.84 18.74
CA TRP A 208 8.46 -5.10 18.19
C TRP A 208 6.95 -5.21 18.42
N ARG A 209 6.14 -5.34 17.36
CA ARG A 209 4.69 -5.18 17.44
C ARG A 209 3.87 -6.44 17.20
N ILE A 210 4.51 -7.56 16.88
CA ILE A 210 3.83 -8.84 16.64
C ILE A 210 4.09 -9.83 17.78
N GLU A 211 3.03 -10.44 18.32
CA GLU A 211 3.16 -11.51 19.31
C GLU A 211 3.75 -12.75 18.68
N ILE A 212 4.86 -13.23 19.24
CA ILE A 212 5.48 -14.52 18.93
C ILE A 212 5.50 -15.35 20.22
N LYS A 213 4.62 -16.36 20.29
CA LYS A 213 4.42 -17.15 21.52
C LYS A 213 5.66 -17.91 21.95
N LYS A 214 6.47 -18.34 20.98
CA LYS A 214 7.77 -18.99 21.23
C LYS A 214 8.80 -18.04 21.87
N TYR A 215 8.68 -16.74 21.64
CA TYR A 215 9.62 -15.72 22.10
C TYR A 215 8.92 -14.57 22.82
N PRO A 216 8.32 -14.80 24.02
CA PRO A 216 7.43 -13.85 24.69
C PRO A 216 8.12 -12.53 25.07
N LYS A 217 9.42 -12.51 25.34
CA LYS A 217 10.16 -11.29 25.65
C LYS A 217 10.13 -10.25 24.50
N LEU A 218 9.87 -10.67 23.25
CA LEU A 218 9.72 -9.74 22.14
C LEU A 218 8.59 -8.74 22.38
N THR A 219 7.49 -9.16 23.00
CA THR A 219 6.38 -8.28 23.37
C THR A 219 6.46 -7.79 24.82
N GLU A 220 7.02 -8.55 25.75
CA GLU A 220 7.19 -8.12 27.15
C GLU A 220 8.19 -6.95 27.26
N ILE A 221 9.30 -7.01 26.53
CA ILE A 221 10.41 -6.05 26.55
C ILE A 221 10.46 -5.24 25.26
N GLY A 222 10.53 -5.92 24.11
CA GLY A 222 10.75 -5.30 22.79
C GLY A 222 9.62 -4.39 22.34
N SER A 223 8.41 -4.51 22.89
CA SER A 223 7.28 -3.67 22.53
C SER A 223 7.23 -2.31 23.22
N LYS A 224 8.16 -2.02 24.16
CA LYS A 224 8.08 -0.85 25.05
C LYS A 224 9.37 -0.06 25.06
N ARG A 225 9.26 1.27 25.10
CA ARG A 225 10.37 2.20 25.33
C ARG A 225 10.03 3.23 26.39
N GLU A 226 11.02 3.70 27.15
CA GLU A 226 10.84 4.58 28.33
C GLU A 226 10.35 5.99 27.99
N LYS A 227 10.67 6.47 26.79
CA LYS A 227 10.38 7.83 26.30
C LYS A 227 10.48 7.87 24.80
N THR A 228 10.00 8.96 24.20
CA THR A 228 10.09 9.17 22.73
C THR A 228 10.67 10.53 22.42
N LEU A 229 11.54 10.60 21.42
CA LEU A 229 12.05 11.85 20.87
C LEU A 229 10.89 12.69 20.31
N VAL A 230 10.80 13.95 20.72
CA VAL A 230 9.76 14.89 20.27
C VAL A 230 10.29 16.02 19.41
N ASP A 231 11.61 16.14 19.34
CA ASP A 231 12.32 17.14 18.54
C ASP A 231 12.94 16.51 17.29
N TYR A 232 13.47 17.35 16.41
CA TYR A 232 14.13 16.90 15.18
C TYR A 232 15.44 16.18 15.54
N TYR A 233 15.61 14.93 15.09
CA TYR A 233 16.67 14.06 15.59
C TYR A 233 18.08 14.45 15.12
N TYR A 234 18.21 15.32 14.09
CA TYR A 234 19.51 15.78 13.61
C TYR A 234 20.04 17.06 14.26
N VAL A 235 19.18 17.88 14.87
CA VAL A 235 19.46 19.33 15.00
C VAL A 235 19.73 19.77 16.43
N ASN A 236 19.12 19.16 17.44
CA ASN A 236 19.21 19.64 18.80
C ASN A 236 19.99 18.68 19.73
N TYR A 237 21.01 19.23 20.37
CA TYR A 237 21.71 18.55 21.45
C TYR A 237 21.75 19.47 22.68
N PRO A 238 21.26 19.02 23.85
CA PRO A 238 20.69 17.70 24.12
C PRO A 238 19.32 17.50 23.46
N GLN A 239 19.04 16.27 22.99
CA GLN A 239 17.74 15.89 22.42
C GLN A 239 16.61 16.03 23.45
N ILE A 240 15.43 16.40 23.00
CA ILE A 240 14.23 16.59 23.83
C ILE A 240 13.32 15.36 23.68
N PHE A 241 12.91 14.83 24.84
CA PHE A 241 12.04 13.65 24.94
C PHE A 241 10.76 14.00 25.67
N ASP A 242 9.68 13.26 25.39
CA ASP A 242 8.36 13.41 26.04
C ASP A 242 8.31 12.89 27.49
N GLY A 243 9.29 12.08 27.90
CA GLY A 243 9.36 11.47 29.22
C GLY A 243 8.23 10.48 29.52
N LYS A 244 7.56 9.96 28.49
CA LYS A 244 6.43 9.03 28.62
C LYS A 244 6.78 7.67 28.03
N GLU A 245 6.43 6.61 28.76
CA GLU A 245 6.51 5.26 28.20
C GLU A 245 5.62 5.15 26.96
N HIS A 246 6.15 4.55 25.91
CA HIS A 246 5.41 4.22 24.70
C HIS A 246 5.51 2.73 24.43
N GLY A 247 4.38 2.09 24.08
CA GLY A 247 4.37 0.67 23.80
C GLY A 247 3.04 0.17 23.26
N GLY A 248 3.04 -1.10 22.90
CA GLY A 248 1.89 -1.81 22.36
C GLY A 248 2.34 -2.89 21.37
N TYR A 249 1.50 -3.88 21.19
CA TYR A 249 1.67 -4.95 20.20
C TYR A 249 0.32 -5.53 19.81
N TYR A 250 0.29 -6.30 18.75
CA TYR A 250 -0.89 -7.03 18.30
C TYR A 250 -0.79 -8.49 18.71
N THR A 251 -1.85 -9.02 19.32
CA THR A 251 -1.96 -10.45 19.61
C THR A 251 -2.17 -11.23 18.32
N GLN A 252 -1.86 -12.53 18.34
CA GLN A 252 -2.08 -13.38 17.17
C GLN A 252 -3.56 -13.44 16.77
N GLU A 253 -4.47 -13.38 17.74
CA GLU A 253 -5.91 -13.32 17.50
C GLU A 253 -6.29 -12.03 16.76
N GLN A 254 -5.81 -10.88 17.21
CA GLN A 254 -6.03 -9.59 16.52
C GLN A 254 -5.47 -9.60 15.10
N ILE A 255 -4.30 -10.21 14.89
CA ILE A 255 -3.70 -10.32 13.55
C ILE A 255 -4.57 -11.18 12.64
N LYS A 256 -5.07 -12.33 13.12
CA LYS A 256 -5.97 -13.19 12.34
C LYS A 256 -7.25 -12.47 11.95
N ASP A 257 -7.83 -11.69 12.86
CA ASP A 257 -9.03 -10.89 12.59
C ASP A 257 -8.77 -9.81 11.54
N VAL A 258 -7.63 -9.11 11.64
CA VAL A 258 -7.20 -8.10 10.63
C VAL A 258 -6.99 -8.75 9.26
N VAL A 259 -6.30 -9.88 9.21
CA VAL A 259 -6.04 -10.60 7.95
C VAL A 259 -7.34 -11.07 7.31
N ALA A 260 -8.26 -11.63 8.09
CA ALA A 260 -9.59 -12.04 7.61
C ALA A 260 -10.41 -10.84 7.10
N TYR A 261 -10.38 -9.72 7.83
CA TYR A 261 -11.05 -8.50 7.41
C TYR A 261 -10.48 -7.94 6.09
N ALA A 262 -9.17 -7.87 5.97
CA ALA A 262 -8.49 -7.44 4.74
C ALA A 262 -8.86 -8.36 3.55
N ALA A 263 -8.85 -9.67 3.76
CA ALA A 263 -9.23 -10.66 2.76
C ALA A 263 -10.68 -10.48 2.27
N SER A 264 -11.61 -10.11 3.17
CA SER A 264 -13.01 -9.80 2.80
C SER A 264 -13.14 -8.58 1.88
N LYS A 265 -12.09 -7.77 1.78
CA LYS A 265 -11.97 -6.59 0.90
C LYS A 265 -10.97 -6.79 -0.23
N TYR A 266 -10.56 -8.04 -0.48
CA TYR A 266 -9.59 -8.39 -1.53
C TYR A 266 -8.22 -7.73 -1.34
N ILE A 267 -7.83 -7.48 -0.09
CA ILE A 267 -6.52 -6.93 0.30
C ILE A 267 -5.67 -8.03 0.91
N ASN A 268 -4.48 -8.22 0.35
CA ASN A 268 -3.45 -9.10 0.87
C ASN A 268 -2.61 -8.35 1.91
N VAL A 269 -2.42 -8.94 3.09
CA VAL A 269 -1.56 -8.38 4.13
C VAL A 269 -0.18 -8.99 4.04
N VAL A 270 0.84 -8.17 3.76
CA VAL A 270 2.24 -8.57 3.72
C VAL A 270 2.92 -8.10 5.01
N PRO A 271 3.30 -9.02 5.91
CA PRO A 271 4.02 -8.64 7.12
C PRO A 271 5.49 -8.34 6.82
N GLU A 272 6.06 -7.37 7.53
CA GLU A 272 7.49 -7.10 7.53
C GLU A 272 8.11 -7.44 8.88
N ILE A 273 9.17 -8.25 8.84
CA ILE A 273 10.01 -8.63 9.96
C ILE A 273 11.45 -8.28 9.61
N GLU A 274 11.96 -7.25 10.23
CA GLU A 274 13.27 -6.68 9.94
C GLU A 274 14.45 -7.61 10.28
N MET A 275 15.37 -7.71 9.33
CA MET A 275 16.65 -8.38 9.44
C MET A 275 17.59 -7.98 8.29
N PRO A 276 18.92 -7.87 8.50
CA PRO A 276 19.63 -7.99 9.78
C PRO A 276 19.81 -6.67 10.51
N GLY A 277 19.42 -5.54 9.90
CA GLY A 277 19.34 -4.21 10.53
C GLY A 277 18.10 -4.05 11.41
N HIS A 278 17.86 -2.84 11.90
CA HIS A 278 16.68 -2.44 12.69
C HIS A 278 16.34 -3.42 13.83
N ALA A 279 17.38 -3.81 14.58
CA ALA A 279 17.37 -4.98 15.46
C ALA A 279 17.15 -4.64 16.95
N LEU A 280 17.27 -3.37 17.37
CA LEU A 280 17.41 -3.01 18.79
C LEU A 280 16.28 -3.49 19.68
N ALA A 281 15.02 -3.47 19.21
CA ALA A 281 13.91 -3.97 20.02
C ALA A 281 14.02 -5.48 20.30
N ALA A 282 14.43 -6.26 19.31
CA ALA A 282 14.67 -7.69 19.48
C ALA A 282 15.92 -7.98 20.31
N LEU A 283 17.02 -7.22 20.12
CA LEU A 283 18.26 -7.35 20.89
C LEU A 283 18.07 -6.95 22.35
N ALA A 284 17.17 -6.00 22.64
CA ALA A 284 16.81 -5.67 24.01
C ALA A 284 16.12 -6.85 24.73
N ALA A 285 15.37 -7.66 23.99
CA ALA A 285 14.69 -8.84 24.50
C ALA A 285 15.62 -10.08 24.56
N TYR A 286 16.50 -10.23 23.56
CA TYR A 286 17.36 -11.40 23.34
C TYR A 286 18.78 -10.94 22.93
N PRO A 287 19.62 -10.48 23.87
CA PRO A 287 20.96 -9.94 23.58
C PRO A 287 21.89 -10.94 22.88
N GLU A 288 21.67 -12.25 23.08
CA GLU A 288 22.43 -13.34 22.46
C GLU A 288 22.32 -13.39 20.92
N LEU A 289 21.40 -12.64 20.33
CA LEU A 289 21.25 -12.53 18.87
C LEU A 289 22.22 -11.50 18.27
N SER A 290 22.87 -10.69 19.09
CA SER A 290 23.88 -9.71 18.67
C SER A 290 25.27 -10.33 18.48
N CYS A 291 26.19 -9.56 17.89
CA CYS A 291 27.59 -9.94 17.79
C CYS A 291 28.36 -9.78 19.14
N ASP A 292 27.76 -9.09 20.11
CA ASP A 292 28.31 -8.92 21.47
C ASP A 292 27.19 -9.13 22.50
N SER A 293 27.01 -10.39 22.90
CA SER A 293 25.99 -10.80 23.88
C SER A 293 26.27 -10.35 25.32
N THR A 294 27.43 -9.73 25.58
CA THR A 294 27.77 -9.20 26.90
C THR A 294 27.18 -7.82 27.16
N GLN A 295 26.72 -7.13 26.10
CA GLN A 295 26.11 -5.83 26.22
C GLN A 295 24.61 -5.94 26.57
N THR A 296 24.12 -4.89 27.23
CA THR A 296 22.69 -4.69 27.45
C THR A 296 22.16 -3.71 26.43
N TYR A 297 21.17 -4.14 25.68
CA TYR A 297 20.50 -3.32 24.68
C TYR A 297 19.20 -2.75 25.23
N LYS A 298 18.75 -1.63 24.68
CA LYS A 298 17.47 -1.00 25.00
C LYS A 298 16.70 -0.74 23.72
N VAL A 299 15.40 -0.80 23.80
CA VAL A 299 14.50 -0.33 22.72
C VAL A 299 14.76 1.15 22.50
N SER A 300 14.99 1.55 21.24
CA SER A 300 15.40 2.92 20.93
C SER A 300 14.30 3.95 21.23
N PRO A 301 14.63 5.04 21.93
CA PRO A 301 13.71 6.15 22.13
C PRO A 301 13.80 7.22 21.04
N THR A 302 14.69 7.06 20.07
CA THR A 302 15.00 8.02 18.99
C THR A 302 14.98 7.35 17.63
N TRP A 303 15.09 8.16 16.59
CA TRP A 303 15.10 7.74 15.19
C TRP A 303 16.53 7.58 14.67
N GLY A 304 16.68 6.93 13.52
CA GLY A 304 17.96 6.80 12.80
C GLY A 304 18.39 5.35 12.57
N VAL A 305 19.59 5.20 12.03
CA VAL A 305 20.25 3.92 11.73
C VAL A 305 21.19 3.58 12.88
N PHE A 306 21.06 2.38 13.43
CA PHE A 306 21.84 1.95 14.60
C PHE A 306 22.86 0.87 14.22
N GLU A 307 24.05 0.94 14.84
CA GLU A 307 25.15 0.01 14.60
C GLU A 307 24.89 -1.41 15.14
N GLN A 308 23.84 -1.58 15.94
CA GLN A 308 23.45 -2.85 16.54
C GLN A 308 22.58 -3.64 15.57
N VAL A 309 23.17 -4.70 15.00
CA VAL A 309 22.54 -5.57 14.03
C VAL A 309 22.57 -7.03 14.49
N PHE A 310 21.72 -7.86 13.92
CA PHE A 310 21.75 -9.29 14.19
C PHE A 310 23.06 -9.93 13.74
N CYS A 311 23.60 -10.80 14.58
CA CYS A 311 24.76 -11.63 14.24
C CYS A 311 24.33 -12.77 13.29
N PRO A 312 25.05 -13.06 12.19
CA PRO A 312 24.72 -14.17 11.28
C PRO A 312 25.12 -15.55 11.88
N SER A 313 24.68 -15.81 13.10
CA SER A 313 24.93 -17.05 13.83
C SER A 313 23.82 -18.07 13.66
N GLU A 314 24.10 -19.35 13.87
CA GLU A 314 23.08 -20.40 13.87
C GLU A 314 22.00 -20.16 14.95
N THR A 315 22.35 -19.52 16.08
CA THR A 315 21.36 -19.10 17.09
C THR A 315 20.37 -18.10 16.51
N THR A 316 20.85 -17.10 15.78
CA THR A 316 20.03 -16.09 15.12
C THR A 316 19.15 -16.69 14.02
N PHE A 317 19.70 -17.58 13.18
CA PHE A 317 18.91 -18.24 12.15
C PHE A 317 17.81 -19.11 12.76
N LYS A 318 18.08 -19.89 13.80
CA LYS A 318 17.04 -20.68 14.50
C LYS A 318 16.00 -19.80 15.18
N PHE A 319 16.39 -18.64 15.69
CA PHE A 319 15.44 -17.67 16.22
C PHE A 319 14.49 -17.20 15.12
N PHE A 320 15.02 -16.73 13.97
CA PHE A 320 14.17 -16.29 12.85
C PHE A 320 13.35 -17.43 12.25
N GLU A 321 13.87 -18.64 12.12
CA GLU A 321 13.09 -19.81 11.72
C GLU A 321 11.87 -20.00 12.63
N GLY A 322 12.08 -19.87 13.95
CA GLY A 322 10.98 -19.97 14.91
C GLY A 322 10.00 -18.80 14.89
N VAL A 323 10.45 -17.58 14.57
CA VAL A 323 9.57 -16.41 14.34
C VAL A 323 8.76 -16.60 13.08
N MET A 324 9.42 -17.00 11.98
CA MET A 324 8.77 -17.16 10.68
C MET A 324 7.76 -18.31 10.66
N ASP A 325 7.96 -19.38 11.42
CA ASP A 325 6.96 -20.44 11.56
C ASP A 325 5.62 -19.88 12.06
N GLU A 326 5.63 -19.01 13.08
CA GLU A 326 4.39 -18.39 13.58
C GLU A 326 3.85 -17.31 12.62
N VAL A 327 4.73 -16.52 11.99
CA VAL A 327 4.31 -15.52 10.99
C VAL A 327 3.62 -16.17 9.79
N ILE A 328 4.13 -17.29 9.28
CA ILE A 328 3.54 -18.04 8.16
C ILE A 328 2.13 -18.54 8.49
N GLU A 329 1.88 -18.97 9.73
CA GLU A 329 0.56 -19.40 10.17
C GLU A 329 -0.45 -18.26 10.27
N LEU A 330 0.02 -17.05 10.57
CA LEU A 330 -0.82 -15.86 10.72
C LEU A 330 -1.16 -15.18 9.39
N PHE A 331 -0.23 -15.23 8.42
CA PHE A 331 -0.34 -14.51 7.16
C PHE A 331 -0.38 -15.45 5.97
N PRO A 332 -1.53 -15.60 5.30
CA PRO A 332 -1.68 -16.45 4.11
C PRO A 332 -0.95 -15.88 2.88
N SER A 333 -0.49 -14.64 2.93
CA SER A 333 0.27 -14.00 1.85
C SER A 333 1.36 -14.92 1.31
N GLU A 334 1.52 -14.97 0.00
CA GLU A 334 2.65 -15.61 -0.67
C GLU A 334 3.99 -14.97 -0.30
N TYR A 335 3.96 -13.67 0.06
CA TYR A 335 5.14 -12.87 0.35
C TYR A 335 5.27 -12.55 1.84
N ILE A 336 6.52 -12.57 2.32
CA ILE A 336 6.94 -11.99 3.59
C ILE A 336 8.04 -10.99 3.29
N HIS A 337 7.89 -9.76 3.80
CA HIS A 337 8.93 -8.75 3.70
C HIS A 337 9.94 -8.94 4.84
N ILE A 338 11.23 -8.98 4.52
CA ILE A 338 12.30 -9.25 5.48
C ILE A 338 13.13 -8.01 5.83
N GLY A 339 12.72 -6.81 5.39
CA GLY A 339 13.51 -5.59 5.51
C GLY A 339 14.76 -5.63 4.63
N GLY A 340 15.91 -5.67 5.27
CA GLY A 340 17.23 -5.78 4.61
C GLY A 340 17.91 -4.44 4.39
N ASP A 341 17.24 -3.34 4.74
CA ASP A 341 17.72 -1.98 4.61
C ASP A 341 18.65 -1.57 5.75
N GLU A 342 19.40 -0.52 5.48
CA GLU A 342 20.19 0.28 6.44
C GLU A 342 20.98 -0.55 7.47
N CYS A 343 21.52 -1.70 7.07
CA CYS A 343 22.31 -2.59 7.94
C CYS A 343 23.78 -2.15 8.01
N PRO A 344 24.25 -1.47 9.08
CA PRO A 344 25.66 -1.11 9.21
C PRO A 344 26.54 -2.34 9.36
N LYS A 345 27.74 -2.28 8.80
CA LYS A 345 28.68 -3.41 8.79
C LYS A 345 29.71 -3.37 9.93
N THR A 346 29.68 -2.34 10.76
CA THR A 346 30.67 -2.11 11.84
C THR A 346 30.69 -3.24 12.85
N ALA A 347 29.53 -3.70 13.31
CA ALA A 347 29.44 -4.82 14.24
C ALA A 347 30.06 -6.09 13.66
N TRP A 348 29.84 -6.39 12.38
CA TRP A 348 30.39 -7.57 11.72
C TRP A 348 31.90 -7.44 11.43
N LYS A 349 32.38 -6.24 11.09
CA LYS A 349 33.82 -5.95 10.91
C LYS A 349 34.58 -6.20 12.19
N ASN A 350 34.04 -5.85 13.35
CA ASN A 350 34.66 -5.95 14.64
C ASN A 350 34.47 -7.33 15.31
N SER A 351 33.55 -8.17 14.80
CA SER A 351 33.28 -9.49 15.38
C SER A 351 34.24 -10.55 14.87
N ALA A 352 35.01 -11.15 15.79
CA ALA A 352 35.90 -12.28 15.46
C ALA A 352 35.13 -13.45 14.83
N PHE A 353 33.88 -13.71 15.29
CA PHE A 353 33.00 -14.73 14.75
C PHE A 353 32.63 -14.41 13.29
N CYS A 354 32.15 -13.20 12.99
CA CYS A 354 31.78 -12.81 11.64
C CYS A 354 32.99 -12.85 10.68
N GLN A 355 34.17 -12.40 11.12
CA GLN A 355 35.39 -12.46 10.32
C GLN A 355 35.87 -13.91 10.08
N GLN A 356 35.62 -14.81 11.02
CA GLN A 356 35.87 -16.25 10.81
C GLN A 356 34.86 -16.83 9.81
N LEU A 357 33.57 -16.51 9.93
CA LEU A 357 32.52 -16.97 9.02
C LEU A 357 32.79 -16.49 7.59
N ILE A 358 33.17 -15.21 7.40
CA ILE A 358 33.59 -14.65 6.11
C ILE A 358 34.72 -15.48 5.47
N ARG A 359 35.73 -15.86 6.25
CA ARG A 359 36.81 -16.72 5.75
C ARG A 359 36.33 -18.13 5.39
N GLN A 360 35.47 -18.73 6.20
CA GLN A 360 34.88 -20.05 5.95
C GLN A 360 34.04 -20.09 4.68
N LEU A 361 33.28 -19.02 4.44
CA LEU A 361 32.45 -18.85 3.24
C LEU A 361 33.27 -18.41 2.02
N GLY A 362 34.56 -18.07 2.18
CA GLY A 362 35.40 -17.58 1.09
C GLY A 362 35.02 -16.22 0.56
N LEU A 363 34.27 -15.40 1.33
CA LEU A 363 33.83 -14.07 0.90
C LEU A 363 35.03 -13.11 0.84
N LYS A 364 35.06 -12.31 -0.24
CA LYS A 364 36.12 -11.33 -0.51
C LYS A 364 35.51 -10.05 -1.03
N ASP A 365 36.20 -8.94 -0.79
CA ASP A 365 35.87 -7.66 -1.40
C ASP A 365 35.91 -7.74 -2.93
N ASP A 366 35.04 -7.02 -3.59
CA ASP A 366 35.02 -6.98 -5.04
C ASP A 366 36.23 -6.25 -5.62
N THR A 367 36.84 -6.81 -6.64
CA THR A 367 37.90 -6.16 -7.41
C THR A 367 37.34 -5.30 -8.54
N THR A 368 36.17 -5.68 -9.08
CA THR A 368 35.42 -4.98 -10.14
C THR A 368 34.01 -4.68 -9.67
N PRO A 369 33.34 -3.61 -10.21
CA PRO A 369 31.96 -3.34 -9.92
C PRO A 369 31.03 -4.51 -10.25
N SER A 370 30.00 -4.71 -9.45
CA SER A 370 28.91 -5.66 -9.68
C SER A 370 28.19 -5.37 -11.00
N LYS A 371 27.71 -6.40 -11.69
CA LYS A 371 26.95 -6.25 -12.92
C LYS A 371 25.50 -5.82 -12.68
N ILE A 372 25.02 -5.94 -11.43
CA ILE A 372 23.63 -5.61 -11.09
C ILE A 372 23.50 -4.11 -10.82
N ASP A 373 24.36 -3.56 -9.95
CA ASP A 373 24.23 -2.18 -9.46
C ASP A 373 25.44 -1.28 -9.78
N GLY A 374 26.48 -1.83 -10.37
CA GLY A 374 27.70 -1.06 -10.73
C GLY A 374 28.59 -0.68 -9.55
N ILE A 375 28.35 -1.23 -8.36
CA ILE A 375 29.06 -0.91 -7.12
C ILE A 375 30.03 -2.05 -6.74
N LYS A 376 31.13 -1.72 -6.10
CA LYS A 376 32.02 -2.72 -5.47
C LYS A 376 31.54 -3.00 -4.06
N HIS A 377 31.25 -4.27 -3.80
CA HIS A 377 30.76 -4.71 -2.48
C HIS A 377 31.90 -5.25 -1.63
N SER A 378 31.84 -4.93 -0.35
CA SER A 378 32.72 -5.50 0.66
C SER A 378 32.35 -6.96 0.96
N LYS A 379 33.25 -7.67 1.61
CA LYS A 379 32.98 -9.01 2.11
C LYS A 379 31.86 -9.03 3.16
N GLU A 380 31.65 -7.92 3.87
CA GLU A 380 30.55 -7.76 4.82
C GLU A 380 29.20 -7.54 4.13
N ASP A 381 29.15 -6.88 2.96
CA ASP A 381 27.93 -6.79 2.14
C ASP A 381 27.55 -8.19 1.62
N LYS A 382 28.55 -8.99 1.23
CA LYS A 382 28.32 -10.40 0.86
C LYS A 382 27.90 -11.27 2.04
N LEU A 383 28.30 -10.93 3.27
CA LEU A 383 27.79 -11.58 4.47
C LEU A 383 26.32 -11.26 4.70
N GLN A 384 25.86 -10.04 4.36
CA GLN A 384 24.42 -9.72 4.36
C GLN A 384 23.68 -10.54 3.30
N SER A 385 24.20 -10.62 2.08
CA SER A 385 23.64 -11.48 1.03
C SER A 385 23.54 -12.95 1.47
N TYR A 386 24.54 -13.47 2.19
CA TYR A 386 24.48 -14.80 2.81
C TYR A 386 23.34 -14.91 3.82
N PHE A 387 23.16 -13.90 4.68
CA PHE A 387 22.05 -13.86 5.66
C PHE A 387 20.70 -13.92 4.96
N VAL A 388 20.48 -13.03 4.00
CA VAL A 388 19.25 -12.97 3.20
C VAL A 388 18.98 -14.30 2.49
N THR A 389 20.00 -14.87 1.84
CA THR A 389 19.88 -16.16 1.13
C THR A 389 19.53 -17.31 2.07
N ARG A 390 20.03 -17.32 3.30
CA ARG A 390 19.67 -18.34 4.31
C ARG A 390 18.19 -18.25 4.67
N MET A 391 17.69 -17.03 4.89
CA MET A 391 16.28 -16.80 5.22
C MET A 391 15.37 -17.05 4.03
N GLU A 392 15.76 -16.63 2.81
CA GLU A 392 15.03 -16.97 1.60
C GLU A 392 14.86 -18.49 1.44
N LYS A 393 15.93 -19.25 1.55
CA LYS A 393 15.86 -20.72 1.45
C LYS A 393 14.90 -21.33 2.46
N TYR A 394 14.91 -20.82 3.69
CA TYR A 394 13.99 -21.27 4.72
C TYR A 394 12.53 -20.96 4.32
N LEU A 395 12.22 -19.72 3.96
CA LEU A 395 10.89 -19.29 3.58
C LEU A 395 10.39 -19.99 2.30
N ASN A 396 11.25 -20.15 1.30
CA ASN A 396 10.91 -20.92 0.08
C ASN A 396 10.59 -22.39 0.40
N SER A 397 11.27 -23.00 1.37
CA SER A 397 10.96 -24.38 1.81
C SER A 397 9.57 -24.51 2.45
N LYS A 398 9.00 -23.38 2.91
CA LYS A 398 7.65 -23.27 3.46
C LYS A 398 6.64 -22.74 2.43
N GLY A 399 7.03 -22.58 1.16
CA GLY A 399 6.17 -22.08 0.09
C GLY A 399 5.94 -20.57 0.11
N LYS A 400 6.82 -19.80 0.77
CA LYS A 400 6.77 -18.34 0.82
C LYS A 400 7.92 -17.73 0.03
N ASN A 401 7.66 -16.60 -0.62
CA ASN A 401 8.65 -15.78 -1.29
C ASN A 401 9.03 -14.57 -0.41
N ILE A 402 10.23 -14.03 -0.62
CA ILE A 402 10.66 -12.83 0.11
C ILE A 402 10.48 -11.58 -0.72
N ILE A 403 10.19 -10.48 -0.01
CA ILE A 403 10.41 -9.11 -0.47
C ILE A 403 11.48 -8.51 0.44
N GLY A 404 12.36 -7.69 -0.09
CA GLY A 404 13.27 -6.86 0.71
C GLY A 404 13.52 -5.52 0.06
N TRP A 405 13.93 -4.55 0.86
CA TRP A 405 14.35 -3.25 0.37
C TRP A 405 15.54 -3.39 -0.58
N ASP A 406 15.82 -2.40 -1.40
CA ASP A 406 16.78 -2.55 -2.51
C ASP A 406 18.24 -2.77 -2.08
N GLU A 407 18.58 -2.65 -0.80
CA GLU A 407 19.87 -3.08 -0.25
C GLU A 407 20.12 -4.59 -0.34
N ILE A 408 19.08 -5.42 -0.50
CA ILE A 408 19.28 -6.85 -0.75
C ILE A 408 19.98 -7.17 -2.08
N LEU A 409 20.12 -6.18 -2.98
CA LEU A 409 20.96 -6.27 -4.17
C LEU A 409 22.46 -6.32 -3.83
N GLU A 410 22.84 -5.72 -2.69
CA GLU A 410 24.23 -5.54 -2.29
C GLU A 410 24.88 -6.87 -1.94
N GLY A 411 26.05 -7.13 -2.53
CA GLY A 411 26.78 -8.38 -2.31
C GLY A 411 26.20 -9.62 -2.98
N GLY A 412 25.07 -9.50 -3.67
CA GLY A 412 24.41 -10.56 -4.46
C GLY A 412 22.95 -10.77 -4.08
N LEU A 413 22.09 -10.76 -5.09
CA LEU A 413 20.65 -10.94 -4.91
C LEU A 413 20.30 -12.44 -4.73
N ALA A 414 19.46 -12.73 -3.76
CA ALA A 414 18.92 -14.08 -3.55
C ALA A 414 18.01 -14.50 -4.73
N PRO A 415 18.01 -15.77 -5.17
CA PRO A 415 17.50 -16.19 -6.49
C PRO A 415 16.05 -15.86 -6.79
N ASN A 416 15.16 -15.89 -5.77
CA ASN A 416 13.72 -15.68 -5.94
C ASN A 416 13.23 -14.40 -5.25
N ALA A 417 14.14 -13.55 -4.78
CA ALA A 417 13.78 -12.34 -4.05
C ALA A 417 13.08 -11.32 -4.96
N THR A 418 12.03 -10.70 -4.45
CA THR A 418 11.41 -9.51 -5.01
C THR A 418 12.05 -8.29 -4.36
N VAL A 419 12.42 -7.30 -5.15
CA VAL A 419 13.09 -6.08 -4.67
C VAL A 419 12.10 -4.93 -4.54
N MET A 420 12.06 -4.31 -3.37
CA MET A 420 11.30 -3.08 -3.14
C MET A 420 12.24 -1.88 -3.19
N SER A 421 12.12 -1.07 -4.26
CA SER A 421 13.07 -0.01 -4.58
C SER A 421 12.66 1.31 -3.96
N TRP A 422 13.37 1.77 -2.92
CA TRP A 422 13.05 2.99 -2.17
C TRP A 422 14.09 4.11 -2.31
N ARG A 423 15.39 3.80 -2.45
CA ARG A 423 16.47 4.79 -2.58
C ARG A 423 16.46 5.56 -3.91
N GLY A 424 15.50 5.27 -4.77
CA GLY A 424 15.32 5.82 -6.11
C GLY A 424 14.68 4.77 -7.01
N VAL A 425 14.84 4.91 -8.31
CA VAL A 425 14.29 3.98 -9.31
C VAL A 425 15.30 2.93 -9.76
N GLU A 426 16.57 3.17 -9.52
CA GLU A 426 17.69 2.41 -10.07
C GLU A 426 17.71 0.98 -9.53
N GLY A 427 17.49 0.79 -8.23
CA GLY A 427 17.46 -0.54 -7.60
C GLY A 427 16.42 -1.45 -8.23
N GLY A 428 15.19 -0.94 -8.38
CA GLY A 428 14.09 -1.68 -9.02
C GLY A 428 14.35 -1.96 -10.50
N MET A 429 14.89 -1.00 -11.23
CA MET A 429 15.27 -1.17 -12.62
C MET A 429 16.38 -2.22 -12.80
N ASN A 430 17.37 -2.22 -11.92
CA ASN A 430 18.46 -3.20 -11.96
C ASN A 430 17.95 -4.62 -11.64
N ALA A 431 17.09 -4.75 -10.64
CA ALA A 431 16.43 -6.02 -10.33
C ALA A 431 15.58 -6.52 -11.50
N ALA A 432 14.74 -5.66 -12.07
CA ALA A 432 13.85 -6.01 -13.19
C ALA A 432 14.64 -6.43 -14.45
N LYS A 433 15.71 -5.73 -14.80
CA LYS A 433 16.63 -6.10 -15.89
C LYS A 433 17.38 -7.41 -15.62
N ALA A 434 17.58 -7.77 -14.37
CA ALA A 434 18.16 -9.05 -13.95
C ALA A 434 17.11 -10.20 -13.93
N GLY A 435 15.84 -9.93 -14.22
CA GLY A 435 14.76 -10.90 -14.25
C GLY A 435 14.08 -11.15 -12.89
N HIS A 436 14.29 -10.27 -11.92
CA HIS A 436 13.62 -10.31 -10.62
C HIS A 436 12.45 -9.35 -10.58
N ASN A 437 11.39 -9.72 -9.86
CA ASN A 437 10.28 -8.82 -9.64
C ASN A 437 10.71 -7.59 -8.83
N ALA A 438 10.19 -6.43 -9.21
CA ALA A 438 10.44 -5.16 -8.54
C ALA A 438 9.12 -4.45 -8.21
N ILE A 439 9.06 -3.90 -7.01
CA ILE A 439 7.98 -3.01 -6.55
C ILE A 439 8.61 -1.63 -6.37
N MET A 440 8.03 -0.64 -7.05
CA MET A 440 8.58 0.71 -7.07
C MET A 440 7.99 1.53 -5.93
N THR A 441 8.87 2.01 -5.06
CA THR A 441 8.49 2.84 -3.91
C THR A 441 9.52 3.97 -3.66
N PRO A 442 9.98 4.69 -4.71
CA PRO A 442 11.05 5.65 -4.59
C PRO A 442 10.70 6.82 -3.68
N ASN A 443 11.56 7.09 -2.71
CA ASN A 443 11.33 8.11 -1.68
C ASN A 443 11.05 9.52 -2.25
N PRO A 444 11.62 9.97 -3.37
CA PRO A 444 11.29 11.27 -3.92
C PRO A 444 9.84 11.45 -4.36
N TYR A 445 9.06 10.36 -4.50
CA TYR A 445 7.70 10.41 -5.05
C TYR A 445 6.62 9.84 -4.14
N VAL A 446 6.89 8.70 -3.46
CA VAL A 446 5.85 7.93 -2.77
C VAL A 446 6.12 7.70 -1.29
N TYR A 447 7.11 8.41 -0.70
CA TYR A 447 7.24 8.53 0.74
C TYR A 447 6.27 9.58 1.26
N LEU A 448 5.19 9.11 1.88
CA LEU A 448 4.09 9.96 2.32
C LEU A 448 4.32 10.56 3.71
N ASP A 449 5.43 10.23 4.35
CA ASP A 449 5.96 10.85 5.55
C ASP A 449 6.70 12.17 5.29
N TYR A 450 7.03 12.49 4.01
CA TYR A 450 7.66 13.73 3.62
C TYR A 450 6.68 14.91 3.65
N TYR A 451 7.19 16.15 3.77
CA TYR A 451 6.39 17.36 3.69
C TYR A 451 5.56 17.38 2.40
N GLN A 452 4.26 17.67 2.52
CA GLN A 452 3.37 17.81 1.37
C GLN A 452 3.10 19.27 0.99
N GLU A 453 3.46 20.18 1.87
CA GLU A 453 3.40 21.63 1.73
C GLU A 453 4.65 22.29 2.33
N GLU A 454 4.75 23.60 2.28
CA GLU A 454 5.94 24.34 2.74
C GLU A 454 6.26 24.01 4.21
N PRO A 455 7.52 23.65 4.54
CA PRO A 455 7.90 23.19 5.88
C PRO A 455 7.61 24.20 7.01
N GLU A 456 7.59 25.50 6.69
CA GLU A 456 7.34 26.58 7.66
C GLU A 456 5.92 26.61 8.21
N ILE A 457 4.97 26.05 7.47
CA ILE A 457 3.55 26.01 7.85
C ILE A 457 3.05 24.59 8.13
N ALA A 458 3.80 23.57 7.70
CA ALA A 458 3.45 22.18 7.88
C ALA A 458 3.86 21.67 9.28
N PRO A 459 3.14 20.72 9.85
CA PRO A 459 3.62 19.99 11.02
C PRO A 459 4.92 19.23 10.72
N THR A 460 5.81 19.11 11.71
CA THR A 460 7.13 18.46 11.58
C THR A 460 7.03 17.06 10.96
N THR A 461 7.92 16.77 10.01
CA THR A 461 8.11 15.46 9.37
C THR A 461 9.58 15.03 9.45
N ILE A 462 9.92 13.87 8.92
CA ILE A 462 11.30 13.38 8.81
C ILE A 462 12.16 14.25 7.86
N GLY A 463 11.54 15.02 7.00
CA GLY A 463 12.17 15.82 5.94
C GLY A 463 11.59 15.51 4.57
N GLY A 464 12.35 15.81 3.52
CA GLY A 464 11.92 15.60 2.15
C GLY A 464 10.76 16.52 1.72
N TYR A 465 10.35 16.45 0.44
CA TYR A 465 9.25 17.28 -0.08
C TYR A 465 8.53 16.57 -1.22
N ASN A 466 7.29 16.14 -0.96
CA ASN A 466 6.44 15.39 -1.88
C ASN A 466 5.04 16.01 -1.95
N THR A 467 4.84 16.94 -2.88
CA THR A 467 3.50 17.50 -3.13
C THR A 467 2.59 16.47 -3.79
N LEU A 468 1.28 16.66 -3.68
CA LEU A 468 0.28 15.86 -4.40
C LEU A 468 0.59 15.76 -5.91
N LYS A 469 0.96 16.89 -6.54
CA LYS A 469 1.32 16.93 -7.97
C LYS A 469 2.54 16.05 -8.27
N LYS A 470 3.57 16.10 -7.43
CA LYS A 470 4.80 15.32 -7.60
C LYS A 470 4.53 13.82 -7.46
N THR A 471 3.81 13.41 -6.41
CA THR A 471 3.40 12.01 -6.22
C THR A 471 2.57 11.51 -7.41
N TYR A 472 1.57 12.29 -7.85
CA TYR A 472 0.70 11.92 -8.97
C TYR A 472 1.44 11.85 -10.32
N SER A 473 2.54 12.59 -10.50
CA SER A 473 3.32 12.60 -11.74
C SER A 473 4.23 11.39 -11.92
N TYR A 474 4.40 10.56 -10.90
CA TYR A 474 5.32 9.43 -10.95
C TYR A 474 4.79 8.30 -11.85
N ASN A 475 5.61 7.88 -12.81
CA ASN A 475 5.37 6.69 -13.63
C ASN A 475 6.32 5.56 -13.18
N PRO A 476 5.81 4.47 -12.56
CA PRO A 476 6.65 3.38 -12.06
C PRO A 476 7.45 2.64 -13.14
N VAL A 477 6.96 2.64 -14.37
CA VAL A 477 7.65 2.03 -15.53
C VAL A 477 8.15 3.16 -16.40
N PRO A 478 9.48 3.45 -16.41
CA PRO A 478 10.05 4.47 -17.28
C PRO A 478 9.78 4.17 -18.77
N ASP A 479 9.64 5.22 -19.58
CA ASP A 479 9.31 5.08 -21.02
C ASP A 479 10.41 4.33 -21.80
N ASP A 480 11.65 4.42 -21.34
CA ASP A 480 12.84 3.76 -21.93
C ASP A 480 13.12 2.36 -21.34
N ALA A 481 12.26 1.85 -20.47
CA ALA A 481 12.38 0.49 -19.94
C ALA A 481 12.28 -0.56 -21.06
N ASP A 482 13.19 -1.53 -21.07
CA ASP A 482 13.10 -2.68 -21.97
C ASP A 482 11.92 -3.62 -21.59
N GLU A 483 11.60 -4.56 -22.48
CA GLU A 483 10.45 -5.45 -22.28
C GLU A 483 10.62 -6.38 -21.07
N LEU A 484 11.85 -6.75 -20.71
CA LEU A 484 12.11 -7.55 -19.51
C LEU A 484 11.83 -6.74 -18.25
N ALA A 485 12.32 -5.51 -18.16
CA ALA A 485 12.06 -4.62 -17.05
C ALA A 485 10.55 -4.29 -16.92
N LYS A 486 9.87 -3.99 -18.04
CA LYS A 486 8.41 -3.78 -18.05
C LYS A 486 7.64 -4.95 -17.47
N LYS A 487 8.06 -6.18 -17.78
CA LYS A 487 7.43 -7.41 -17.31
C LYS A 487 7.63 -7.61 -15.81
N HIS A 488 8.80 -7.24 -15.29
CA HIS A 488 9.20 -7.50 -13.91
C HIS A 488 8.90 -6.35 -12.94
N ILE A 489 8.56 -5.14 -13.41
CA ILE A 489 8.01 -4.10 -12.55
C ILE A 489 6.54 -4.44 -12.27
N ILE A 490 6.28 -5.08 -11.13
CA ILE A 490 4.96 -5.64 -10.81
C ILE A 490 4.02 -4.66 -10.11
N GLY A 491 4.53 -3.50 -9.68
CA GLY A 491 3.68 -2.52 -9.04
C GLY A 491 4.36 -1.35 -8.37
N ILE A 492 3.53 -0.63 -7.61
CA ILE A 492 3.88 0.57 -6.85
C ILE A 492 3.33 0.47 -5.43
N GLN A 493 4.06 1.07 -4.49
CA GLN A 493 3.62 1.21 -3.11
C GLN A 493 3.97 2.59 -2.58
N GLY A 494 3.07 3.17 -1.79
CA GLY A 494 3.35 4.34 -0.95
C GLY A 494 3.79 3.91 0.43
N ASN A 495 4.74 4.63 1.04
CA ASN A 495 5.25 4.32 2.37
C ASN A 495 4.87 5.42 3.37
N ILE A 496 4.40 5.01 4.55
CA ILE A 496 3.98 5.89 5.64
C ILE A 496 4.82 5.52 6.87
N TRP A 497 6.06 6.10 6.93
CA TRP A 497 6.91 6.02 8.10
C TRP A 497 6.40 6.98 9.18
N ARG A 498 6.44 6.56 10.45
CA ARG A 498 5.68 7.26 11.49
C ARG A 498 6.51 7.81 12.64
N GLU A 499 7.75 8.20 12.40
CA GLU A 499 8.61 8.87 13.39
C GLU A 499 7.94 10.13 13.96
N TYR A 500 7.24 10.90 13.13
CA TYR A 500 6.57 12.15 13.50
C TYR A 500 5.05 12.09 13.38
N MET A 501 4.48 10.89 13.36
CA MET A 501 3.03 10.67 13.28
C MET A 501 2.52 9.93 14.53
N GLN A 502 2.32 10.66 15.61
CA GLN A 502 1.93 10.11 16.90
C GLN A 502 0.45 9.69 16.95
N THR A 503 -0.40 10.28 16.11
CA THR A 503 -1.85 10.03 16.11
C THR A 503 -2.35 9.51 14.76
N SER A 504 -3.54 8.92 14.78
CA SER A 504 -4.23 8.44 13.56
C SER A 504 -4.61 9.60 12.63
N GLU A 505 -5.04 10.74 13.19
CA GLU A 505 -5.40 11.93 12.42
C GLU A 505 -4.18 12.50 11.70
N ARG A 506 -3.01 12.46 12.36
CA ARG A 506 -1.76 12.88 11.73
C ARG A 506 -1.37 11.95 10.59
N THR A 507 -1.62 10.66 10.72
CA THR A 507 -1.41 9.68 9.64
C THR A 507 -2.35 9.96 8.47
N ASP A 508 -3.64 10.20 8.72
CA ASP A 508 -4.60 10.58 7.67
C ASP A 508 -4.17 11.83 6.92
N TYR A 509 -3.82 12.90 7.65
CA TYR A 509 -3.36 14.15 7.06
C TYR A 509 -2.13 13.94 6.16
N GLN A 510 -1.19 13.12 6.60
CA GLN A 510 0.06 12.90 5.88
C GLN A 510 -0.13 11.98 4.66
N ALA A 511 -0.99 10.97 4.77
CA ALA A 511 -1.24 10.01 3.70
C ALA A 511 -2.15 10.56 2.59
N PHE A 512 -3.22 11.25 2.97
CA PHE A 512 -4.25 11.70 2.03
C PHE A 512 -4.21 13.21 1.77
N PRO A 513 -4.47 13.66 0.53
CA PRO A 513 -4.96 12.87 -0.61
C PRO A 513 -3.87 12.16 -1.44
N ARG A 514 -2.59 12.24 -1.12
CA ARG A 514 -1.49 11.70 -1.95
C ARG A 514 -1.61 10.19 -2.19
N ALA A 515 -2.01 9.43 -1.18
CA ALA A 515 -2.25 8.00 -1.31
C ALA A 515 -3.33 7.67 -2.33
#